data_5357058d88c3e6a848c20a87a5b27f38
#
_entry.id   5357058d88c3e6a848c20a87a5b27f38
#
_cell.length_a   1.000
_cell.length_b   1.000
_cell.length_c   1.000
_cell.angle_alpha   90.00
_cell.angle_beta   90.00
_cell.angle_gamma   90.00
#
_symmetry.space_group_name_H-M   'P 1'
#
loop_
_entity.id
_entity.type
_entity.pdbx_description
1 polymer ?
#
loop_
_entity_poly.entity_id
_entity_poly.type
_entity_poly.pdbx_seq_one_letter_code
_entity_poly.pdbx_strand_id
1 'polypeptide(L)'
;MEEGHAAAYRQRTANSGDVQIVAIADICAARRRRAREVFPSARIYDDHRALLELESGNLDFVDVATPPCDHAAVALDALNSGLHVLCEKPLARSTEEASLMLKQAVKSKRVLFPCHNYKHAPVVKAVRKILASGDIGEPHLVTLQTFRNTHARGVAEWRPDWRRERHFSGGGIAMDHGSHTFYLAFEWMGSYPTSITAHTAMSGGADTEEEFSCTLRFPSGLATAHLSWTAGVRKVLYTIHGDRGAIRVEDDHIEIARQRTNALRSYCAEWDFENIETPSDWMDSSHVGWFNSLFDQFKIAMERNDFVGIEALEAFRCLQLIQMGYVSANEDSRRVTLHEPSTFANFDGLAPRYFAGASGVAP
;
A
#
# COMPACT_ATOMS: atom_id res chain seq x y z
N MET A 1 -0.10 -0.56 19.90
CA MET A 1 0.69 0.63 20.28
C MET A 1 2.17 0.30 20.53
N GLU A 2 2.55 -0.92 20.50
CA GLU A 2 3.95 -1.36 20.54
C GLU A 2 4.51 -1.63 19.13
N GLU A 3 3.66 -1.62 18.13
CA GLU A 3 3.94 -1.92 16.73
C GLU A 3 3.42 -0.80 15.82
N GLY A 4 3.88 -0.81 14.56
CA GLY A 4 3.41 0.09 13.50
C GLY A 4 3.65 1.57 13.79
N HIS A 5 2.65 2.39 13.50
CA HIS A 5 2.73 3.86 13.56
C HIS A 5 3.14 4.37 14.95
N ALA A 6 2.51 3.89 16.01
CA ALA A 6 2.80 4.36 17.37
C ALA A 6 4.25 4.07 17.79
N ALA A 7 4.80 2.92 17.43
CA ALA A 7 6.19 2.58 17.70
C ALA A 7 7.16 3.49 16.92
N ALA A 8 6.84 3.75 15.64
CA ALA A 8 7.63 4.65 14.80
C ALA A 8 7.61 6.09 15.33
N TYR A 9 6.45 6.62 15.71
CA TYR A 9 6.35 7.96 16.30
C TYR A 9 7.14 8.08 17.60
N ARG A 10 7.08 7.08 18.48
CA ARG A 10 7.91 7.06 19.70
C ARG A 10 9.40 7.12 19.38
N GLN A 11 9.83 6.32 18.41
CA GLN A 11 11.23 6.32 17.97
C GLN A 11 11.64 7.69 17.41
N ARG A 12 10.80 8.33 16.59
CA ARG A 12 11.06 9.66 16.02
C ARG A 12 11.09 10.73 17.11
N THR A 13 10.14 10.74 18.01
CA THR A 13 10.12 11.69 19.14
C THR A 13 11.41 11.59 19.96
N ALA A 14 11.88 10.36 20.22
CA ALA A 14 13.10 10.12 21.00
C ALA A 14 14.39 10.48 20.25
N ASN A 15 14.47 10.21 18.95
CA ASN A 15 15.71 10.32 18.17
C ASN A 15 15.89 11.66 17.49
N SER A 16 14.84 12.20 16.86
CA SER A 16 14.91 13.43 16.06
C SER A 16 14.06 14.57 16.62
N GLY A 17 13.06 14.28 17.44
CA GLY A 17 12.13 15.27 17.96
C GLY A 17 11.29 15.97 16.89
N ASP A 18 11.23 15.40 15.67
CA ASP A 18 10.57 16.00 14.51
C ASP A 18 9.07 15.69 14.42
N VAL A 19 8.55 14.92 15.37
CA VAL A 19 7.12 14.65 15.53
C VAL A 19 6.74 14.59 17.00
N GLN A 20 5.56 15.13 17.31
CA GLN A 20 4.97 15.08 18.64
C GLN A 20 3.54 14.58 18.55
N ILE A 21 3.19 13.59 19.36
CA ILE A 21 1.81 13.13 19.50
C ILE A 21 1.10 14.02 20.52
N VAL A 22 0.27 14.92 20.03
CA VAL A 22 -0.47 15.93 20.82
C VAL A 22 -1.75 15.37 21.39
N ALA A 23 -2.49 14.59 20.57
CA ALA A 23 -3.79 14.04 20.93
C ALA A 23 -4.02 12.68 20.28
N ILE A 24 -4.84 11.84 20.91
CA ILE A 24 -5.24 10.52 20.40
C ILE A 24 -6.73 10.34 20.62
N ALA A 25 -7.45 9.92 19.59
CA ALA A 25 -8.84 9.49 19.69
C ALA A 25 -8.96 7.99 19.38
N ASP A 26 -9.71 7.26 20.19
CA ASP A 26 -10.03 5.85 19.95
C ASP A 26 -11.36 5.49 20.66
N ILE A 27 -12.28 4.85 19.95
CA ILE A 27 -13.58 4.42 20.54
C ILE A 27 -13.41 3.32 21.59
N CYS A 28 -12.32 2.52 21.52
CA CYS A 28 -12.05 1.43 22.45
C CYS A 28 -11.42 1.94 23.74
N ALA A 29 -12.11 1.78 24.86
CA ALA A 29 -11.64 2.22 26.17
C ALA A 29 -10.30 1.56 26.59
N ALA A 30 -10.07 0.29 26.24
CA ALA A 30 -8.82 -0.40 26.52
C ALA A 30 -7.64 0.25 25.76
N ARG A 31 -7.84 0.61 24.50
CA ARG A 31 -6.84 1.32 23.71
C ARG A 31 -6.55 2.72 24.25
N ARG A 32 -7.58 3.45 24.69
CA ARG A 32 -7.39 4.74 25.35
C ARG A 32 -6.59 4.63 26.65
N ARG A 33 -6.80 3.57 27.47
CA ARG A 33 -5.95 3.31 28.64
C ARG A 33 -4.50 3.08 28.24
N ARG A 34 -4.28 2.21 27.24
CA ARG A 34 -2.93 1.94 26.72
C ARG A 34 -2.27 3.18 26.12
N ALA A 35 -3.04 4.03 25.44
CA ALA A 35 -2.54 5.30 24.89
C ALA A 35 -2.01 6.24 25.99
N ARG A 36 -2.69 6.34 27.14
CA ARG A 36 -2.20 7.15 28.29
C ARG A 36 -0.87 6.66 28.85
N GLU A 37 -0.65 5.33 28.84
CA GLU A 37 0.61 4.74 29.30
C GLU A 37 1.75 4.99 28.31
N VAL A 38 1.48 4.87 27.02
CA VAL A 38 2.49 4.96 25.95
C VAL A 38 2.82 6.40 25.59
N PHE A 39 1.81 7.29 25.64
CA PHE A 39 1.92 8.71 25.32
C PHE A 39 1.36 9.56 26.46
N PRO A 40 2.04 9.65 27.60
CA PRO A 40 1.51 10.29 28.81
C PRO A 40 1.25 11.80 28.67
N SER A 41 1.88 12.46 27.70
CA SER A 41 1.66 13.88 27.42
C SER A 41 0.52 14.13 26.41
N ALA A 42 0.01 13.09 25.75
CA ALA A 42 -1.06 13.25 24.77
C ALA A 42 -2.43 13.37 25.45
N ARG A 43 -3.28 14.23 24.90
CA ARG A 43 -4.69 14.31 25.30
C ARG A 43 -5.47 13.20 24.66
N ILE A 44 -6.36 12.54 25.41
CA ILE A 44 -7.05 11.31 24.98
C ILE A 44 -8.55 11.54 24.87
N TYR A 45 -9.09 11.28 23.71
CA TYR A 45 -10.50 11.44 23.35
C TYR A 45 -11.14 10.09 22.99
N ASP A 46 -12.44 10.00 23.10
CA ASP A 46 -13.22 8.82 22.71
C ASP A 46 -13.90 9.00 21.33
N ASP A 47 -13.89 10.23 20.80
CA ASP A 47 -14.40 10.59 19.49
C ASP A 47 -13.38 11.50 18.76
N HIS A 48 -13.13 11.24 17.48
CA HIS A 48 -12.26 12.07 16.65
C HIS A 48 -12.81 13.49 16.44
N ARG A 49 -14.12 13.68 16.43
CA ARG A 49 -14.73 15.01 16.28
C ARG A 49 -14.44 15.90 17.47
N ALA A 50 -14.56 15.35 18.69
CA ALA A 50 -14.18 16.07 19.90
C ALA A 50 -12.69 16.43 19.89
N LEU A 51 -11.83 15.50 19.41
CA LEU A 51 -10.41 15.79 19.21
C LEU A 51 -10.22 16.95 18.23
N LEU A 52 -10.86 16.91 17.05
CA LEU A 52 -10.70 17.94 16.03
C LEU A 52 -11.23 19.31 16.50
N GLU A 53 -12.38 19.35 17.19
CA GLU A 53 -12.96 20.57 17.73
C GLU A 53 -12.02 21.27 18.71
N LEU A 54 -11.35 20.52 19.58
CA LEU A 54 -10.53 21.09 20.65
C LEU A 54 -9.05 21.27 20.26
N GLU A 55 -8.55 20.52 19.29
CA GLU A 55 -7.12 20.43 19.02
C GLU A 55 -6.69 20.89 17.62
N SER A 56 -7.60 21.07 16.67
CA SER A 56 -7.21 21.33 15.27
C SER A 56 -6.25 22.52 15.12
N GLY A 57 -6.36 23.54 15.98
CA GLY A 57 -5.44 24.67 16.01
C GLY A 57 -4.01 24.36 16.50
N ASN A 58 -3.81 23.18 17.08
CA ASN A 58 -2.52 22.72 17.64
C ASN A 58 -1.91 21.57 16.85
N LEU A 59 -2.52 21.18 15.71
CA LEU A 59 -2.13 20.03 14.92
C LEU A 59 -1.69 20.43 13.52
N ASP A 60 -0.68 19.76 12.98
CA ASP A 60 -0.29 19.86 11.57
C ASP A 60 -1.01 18.80 10.72
N PHE A 61 -1.21 17.61 11.28
CA PHE A 61 -1.82 16.49 10.58
C PHE A 61 -2.57 15.51 11.51
N VAL A 62 -3.36 14.67 10.90
CA VAL A 62 -4.02 13.52 11.54
C VAL A 62 -3.54 12.22 10.87
N ASP A 63 -3.19 11.22 11.69
CA ASP A 63 -2.91 9.86 11.27
C ASP A 63 -4.15 8.99 11.49
N VAL A 64 -4.76 8.52 10.40
CA VAL A 64 -6.00 7.73 10.41
C VAL A 64 -5.64 6.25 10.31
N ALA A 65 -5.67 5.55 11.45
CA ALA A 65 -5.36 4.13 11.59
C ALA A 65 -6.57 3.33 12.14
N THR A 66 -7.77 3.76 11.79
CA THR A 66 -9.04 3.08 12.08
C THR A 66 -9.27 1.89 11.14
N PRO A 67 -10.30 1.07 11.30
CA PRO A 67 -10.78 0.19 10.24
C PRO A 67 -11.24 0.98 9.00
N PRO A 68 -11.20 0.38 7.79
CA PRO A 68 -11.52 1.07 6.53
C PRO A 68 -12.91 1.73 6.47
N CYS A 69 -13.88 1.22 7.25
CA CYS A 69 -15.21 1.82 7.32
C CYS A 69 -15.22 3.27 7.81
N ASP A 70 -14.24 3.65 8.60
CA ASP A 70 -14.16 4.98 9.22
C ASP A 70 -13.16 5.90 8.50
N HIS A 71 -12.31 5.38 7.59
CA HIS A 71 -11.27 6.16 6.92
C HIS A 71 -11.81 7.41 6.26
N ALA A 72 -12.85 7.27 5.41
CA ALA A 72 -13.40 8.40 4.68
C ALA A 72 -14.00 9.47 5.60
N ALA A 73 -14.77 9.07 6.61
CA ALA A 73 -15.40 10.01 7.55
C ALA A 73 -14.35 10.79 8.34
N VAL A 74 -13.39 10.09 8.94
CA VAL A 74 -12.32 10.71 9.76
C VAL A 74 -11.42 11.60 8.92
N ALA A 75 -11.00 11.13 7.73
CA ALA A 75 -10.16 11.90 6.83
C ALA A 75 -10.86 13.16 6.30
N LEU A 76 -12.15 13.07 5.94
CA LEU A 76 -12.93 14.23 5.50
C LEU A 76 -13.09 15.25 6.61
N ASP A 77 -13.39 14.83 7.84
CA ASP A 77 -13.50 15.71 8.99
C ASP A 77 -12.17 16.42 9.29
N ALA A 78 -11.03 15.70 9.22
CA ALA A 78 -9.69 16.26 9.39
C ALA A 78 -9.31 17.26 8.28
N LEU A 79 -9.54 16.91 7.00
CA LEU A 79 -9.31 17.80 5.86
C LEU A 79 -10.18 19.07 5.94
N ASN A 80 -11.44 18.95 6.37
CA ASN A 80 -12.33 20.09 6.59
C ASN A 80 -11.86 21.00 7.74
N SER A 81 -11.20 20.42 8.74
CA SER A 81 -10.57 21.16 9.85
C SER A 81 -9.23 21.79 9.46
N GLY A 82 -8.82 21.68 8.19
CA GLY A 82 -7.59 22.30 7.68
C GLY A 82 -6.31 21.53 8.03
N LEU A 83 -6.39 20.24 8.30
CA LEU A 83 -5.26 19.38 8.65
C LEU A 83 -4.83 18.49 7.47
N HIS A 84 -3.54 18.20 7.38
CA HIS A 84 -3.04 17.15 6.49
C HIS A 84 -3.45 15.78 7.02
N VAL A 85 -3.56 14.79 6.15
CA VAL A 85 -4.00 13.44 6.52
C VAL A 85 -3.03 12.39 6.01
N LEU A 86 -2.50 11.59 6.92
CA LEU A 86 -1.88 10.31 6.67
C LEU A 86 -2.95 9.25 6.92
N CYS A 87 -3.24 8.37 5.96
CA CYS A 87 -4.34 7.41 6.08
C CYS A 87 -3.88 5.99 5.79
N GLU A 88 -4.25 5.05 6.67
CA GLU A 88 -4.00 3.64 6.45
C GLU A 88 -4.66 3.10 5.18
N LYS A 89 -4.08 2.03 4.67
CA LYS A 89 -4.62 1.28 3.52
C LYS A 89 -5.69 0.25 3.96
N PRO A 90 -6.64 -0.08 3.08
CA PRO A 90 -6.96 0.60 1.83
C PRO A 90 -7.45 2.03 2.11
N LEU A 91 -7.24 2.97 1.19
CA LEU A 91 -7.57 4.38 1.42
C LEU A 91 -9.01 4.60 1.87
N ALA A 92 -9.93 3.79 1.35
CA ALA A 92 -11.35 3.78 1.69
C ALA A 92 -11.93 2.39 1.39
N ARG A 93 -13.24 2.18 1.62
CA ARG A 93 -13.93 0.94 1.23
C ARG A 93 -14.36 0.93 -0.24
N SER A 94 -14.47 2.11 -0.85
CA SER A 94 -14.91 2.24 -2.25
C SER A 94 -14.21 3.38 -2.98
N THR A 95 -14.27 3.33 -4.32
CA THR A 95 -13.77 4.40 -5.18
C THR A 95 -14.54 5.70 -5.01
N GLU A 96 -15.83 5.64 -4.67
CA GLU A 96 -16.67 6.80 -4.39
C GLU A 96 -16.18 7.53 -3.14
N GLU A 97 -15.96 6.81 -2.02
CA GLU A 97 -15.41 7.35 -0.79
C GLU A 97 -14.01 7.96 -1.06
N ALA A 98 -13.11 7.23 -1.71
CA ALA A 98 -11.78 7.71 -2.05
C ALA A 98 -11.83 8.97 -2.95
N SER A 99 -12.74 9.02 -3.93
CA SER A 99 -12.94 10.20 -4.79
C SER A 99 -13.35 11.44 -3.99
N LEU A 100 -14.23 11.28 -2.98
CA LEU A 100 -14.60 12.38 -2.08
C LEU A 100 -13.39 12.87 -1.27
N MET A 101 -12.58 11.96 -0.75
CA MET A 101 -11.36 12.29 0.01
C MET A 101 -10.36 13.06 -0.86
N LEU A 102 -10.08 12.59 -2.09
CA LEU A 102 -9.19 13.26 -3.03
C LEU A 102 -9.67 14.67 -3.37
N LYS A 103 -10.95 14.83 -3.70
CA LYS A 103 -11.55 16.13 -4.00
C LYS A 103 -11.47 17.09 -2.80
N GLN A 104 -11.71 16.58 -1.61
CA GLN A 104 -11.63 17.40 -0.40
C GLN A 104 -10.19 17.82 -0.09
N ALA A 105 -9.20 16.95 -0.29
CA ALA A 105 -7.78 17.28 -0.13
C ALA A 105 -7.37 18.49 -1.00
N VAL A 106 -7.75 18.47 -2.29
CA VAL A 106 -7.52 19.60 -3.20
C VAL A 106 -8.26 20.85 -2.74
N LYS A 107 -9.55 20.74 -2.38
CA LYS A 107 -10.39 21.85 -1.96
C LYS A 107 -9.85 22.53 -0.70
N SER A 108 -9.42 21.75 0.28
CA SER A 108 -8.88 22.25 1.55
C SER A 108 -7.42 22.69 1.45
N LYS A 109 -6.74 22.37 0.34
CA LYS A 109 -5.29 22.55 0.14
C LYS A 109 -4.50 21.85 1.25
N ARG A 110 -4.85 20.60 1.51
CA ARG A 110 -4.19 19.72 2.49
C ARG A 110 -3.81 18.40 1.84
N VAL A 111 -2.68 17.88 2.25
CA VAL A 111 -2.16 16.61 1.73
C VAL A 111 -3.01 15.46 2.25
N LEU A 112 -3.43 14.55 1.35
CA LEU A 112 -3.94 13.24 1.66
C LEU A 112 -2.90 12.21 1.21
N PHE A 113 -2.29 11.49 2.15
CA PHE A 113 -1.21 10.56 1.88
C PHE A 113 -1.56 9.15 2.40
N PRO A 114 -1.57 8.10 1.54
CA PRO A 114 -1.87 6.74 1.96
C PRO A 114 -0.64 6.03 2.53
N CYS A 115 -0.85 5.11 3.47
CA CYS A 115 0.20 4.28 4.06
C CYS A 115 0.60 3.10 3.15
N HIS A 116 1.30 3.37 2.06
CA HIS A 116 1.87 2.37 1.16
C HIS A 116 3.24 1.85 1.67
N ASN A 117 3.27 1.33 2.89
CA ASN A 117 4.49 1.02 3.62
C ASN A 117 5.39 -0.04 2.95
N TYR A 118 4.85 -0.99 2.16
CA TYR A 118 5.66 -2.00 1.46
C TYR A 118 6.61 -1.40 0.42
N LYS A 119 6.30 -0.23 -0.16
CA LYS A 119 7.25 0.51 -1.01
C LYS A 119 8.57 0.86 -0.30
N HIS A 120 8.54 0.86 1.04
CA HIS A 120 9.65 1.22 1.90
C HIS A 120 10.39 0.01 2.49
N ALA A 121 9.94 -1.21 2.21
CA ALA A 121 10.61 -2.44 2.60
C ALA A 121 12.01 -2.52 1.97
N PRO A 122 13.06 -2.95 2.71
CA PRO A 122 14.42 -3.07 2.18
C PRO A 122 14.49 -3.88 0.89
N VAL A 123 13.78 -5.01 0.83
CA VAL A 123 13.72 -5.88 -0.35
C VAL A 123 13.08 -5.16 -1.55
N VAL A 124 11.99 -4.40 -1.36
CA VAL A 124 11.35 -3.64 -2.44
C VAL A 124 12.25 -2.50 -2.93
N LYS A 125 12.94 -1.81 -2.02
CA LYS A 125 13.94 -0.80 -2.39
C LYS A 125 15.11 -1.40 -3.17
N ALA A 126 15.55 -2.62 -2.84
CA ALA A 126 16.58 -3.33 -3.59
C ALA A 126 16.09 -3.72 -5.00
N VAL A 127 14.90 -4.29 -5.11
CA VAL A 127 14.26 -4.59 -6.42
C VAL A 127 14.18 -3.33 -7.28
N ARG A 128 13.73 -2.19 -6.72
CA ARG A 128 13.67 -0.92 -7.43
C ARG A 128 15.03 -0.49 -8.00
N LYS A 129 16.11 -0.66 -7.23
CA LYS A 129 17.47 -0.35 -7.70
C LYS A 129 17.91 -1.26 -8.85
N ILE A 130 17.59 -2.56 -8.77
CA ILE A 130 17.90 -3.53 -9.82
C ILE A 130 17.12 -3.20 -11.10
N LEU A 131 15.84 -2.87 -10.99
CA LEU A 131 15.03 -2.43 -12.14
C LEU A 131 15.58 -1.14 -12.76
N ALA A 132 15.97 -0.17 -11.93
CA ALA A 132 16.52 1.11 -12.38
C ALA A 132 17.92 0.96 -13.05
N SER A 133 18.71 -0.07 -12.72
CA SER A 133 19.98 -0.34 -13.41
C SER A 133 19.78 -0.89 -14.83
N GLY A 134 18.56 -1.39 -15.14
CA GLY A 134 18.26 -2.02 -16.42
C GLY A 134 18.86 -3.42 -16.59
N ASP A 135 19.37 -4.02 -15.53
CA ASP A 135 20.06 -5.32 -15.56
C ASP A 135 19.22 -6.45 -16.17
N ILE A 136 17.93 -6.46 -15.91
CA ILE A 136 17.00 -7.47 -16.45
C ILE A 136 16.25 -7.01 -17.71
N GLY A 137 16.51 -5.78 -18.19
CA GLY A 137 15.76 -5.17 -19.29
C GLY A 137 14.36 -4.69 -18.87
N GLU A 138 13.44 -4.57 -19.85
CA GLU A 138 12.09 -4.06 -19.63
C GLU A 138 11.18 -5.17 -19.02
N PRO A 139 10.57 -4.95 -17.85
CA PRO A 139 9.65 -5.90 -17.26
C PRO A 139 8.39 -6.11 -18.11
N HIS A 140 8.03 -7.37 -18.33
CA HIS A 140 6.84 -7.72 -19.12
C HIS A 140 6.00 -8.86 -18.50
N LEU A 141 6.52 -9.57 -17.49
CA LEU A 141 5.78 -10.58 -16.76
C LEU A 141 6.12 -10.49 -15.28
N VAL A 142 5.11 -10.26 -14.44
CA VAL A 142 5.25 -10.14 -12.99
C VAL A 142 4.31 -11.10 -12.29
N THR A 143 4.79 -11.81 -11.28
CA THR A 143 3.97 -12.64 -10.40
C THR A 143 4.12 -12.18 -8.97
N LEU A 144 3.00 -11.96 -8.27
CA LEU A 144 2.96 -11.52 -6.88
C LEU A 144 2.12 -12.50 -6.05
N GLN A 145 2.74 -13.16 -5.09
CA GLN A 145 2.06 -14.11 -4.21
C GLN A 145 2.27 -13.68 -2.76
N THR A 146 1.16 -13.55 -2.03
CA THR A 146 1.17 -13.21 -0.61
C THR A 146 0.35 -14.24 0.14
N PHE A 147 1.04 -15.13 0.83
CA PHE A 147 0.46 -16.21 1.59
C PHE A 147 0.47 -15.90 3.08
N ARG A 148 -0.68 -16.11 3.70
CA ARG A 148 -0.90 -16.02 5.14
C ARG A 148 -1.71 -17.24 5.58
N ASN A 149 -1.48 -17.70 6.79
CA ASN A 149 -2.23 -18.82 7.36
C ASN A 149 -3.49 -18.35 8.10
N THR A 150 -3.65 -17.05 8.27
CA THR A 150 -4.85 -16.39 8.82
C THR A 150 -4.79 -14.89 8.55
N HIS A 151 -5.89 -14.18 8.79
CA HIS A 151 -5.91 -12.71 8.79
C HIS A 151 -5.24 -12.15 10.05
N ALA A 152 -4.74 -10.92 9.99
CA ALA A 152 -4.24 -10.22 11.16
C ALA A 152 -5.43 -9.84 12.09
N ARG A 153 -5.33 -10.17 13.36
CA ARG A 153 -6.38 -9.87 14.34
C ARG A 153 -6.29 -8.44 14.84
N GLY A 154 -7.44 -7.84 15.06
CA GLY A 154 -7.57 -6.59 15.79
C GLY A 154 -7.36 -6.78 17.30
N VAL A 155 -7.66 -5.74 18.08
CA VAL A 155 -7.56 -5.83 19.53
C VAL A 155 -8.68 -6.69 20.11
N ALA A 156 -8.34 -7.49 21.13
CA ALA A 156 -9.29 -8.45 21.73
C ALA A 156 -10.53 -7.77 22.32
N GLU A 157 -10.37 -6.55 22.84
CA GLU A 157 -11.43 -5.78 23.50
C GLU A 157 -12.38 -5.06 22.54
N TRP A 158 -12.07 -5.10 21.23
CA TRP A 158 -12.93 -4.53 20.19
C TRP A 158 -12.78 -5.33 18.89
N ARG A 159 -13.81 -6.03 18.46
CA ARG A 159 -13.89 -6.75 17.17
C ARG A 159 -12.57 -7.32 16.64
N PRO A 160 -12.00 -8.36 17.27
CA PRO A 160 -10.67 -8.89 16.87
C PRO A 160 -10.65 -9.39 15.41
N ASP A 161 -11.79 -9.83 14.89
CA ASP A 161 -11.92 -10.40 13.55
C ASP A 161 -12.61 -9.46 12.53
N TRP A 162 -12.60 -8.13 12.77
CA TRP A 162 -13.25 -7.12 11.92
C TRP A 162 -12.86 -7.22 10.44
N ARG A 163 -11.67 -7.74 10.13
CA ARG A 163 -11.22 -7.97 8.73
C ARG A 163 -12.05 -9.02 8.00
N ARG A 164 -12.74 -9.90 8.74
CA ARG A 164 -13.67 -10.89 8.20
C ARG A 164 -15.13 -10.38 8.17
N GLU A 165 -15.38 -9.17 8.61
CA GLU A 165 -16.69 -8.52 8.59
C GLU A 165 -16.69 -7.47 7.46
N ARG A 166 -17.39 -7.78 6.34
CA ARG A 166 -17.42 -6.91 5.13
C ARG A 166 -17.83 -5.48 5.44
N HIS A 167 -18.73 -5.28 6.40
CA HIS A 167 -19.17 -3.94 6.81
C HIS A 167 -18.00 -3.07 7.28
N PHE A 168 -17.02 -3.62 7.97
CA PHE A 168 -15.85 -2.90 8.50
C PHE A 168 -14.70 -2.84 7.50
N SER A 169 -14.42 -3.96 6.85
CA SER A 169 -13.25 -4.12 5.99
C SER A 169 -13.48 -3.72 4.53
N GLY A 170 -14.74 -3.80 4.05
CA GLY A 170 -15.08 -3.65 2.63
C GLY A 170 -14.91 -4.93 1.81
N GLY A 171 -14.22 -5.95 2.33
CA GLY A 171 -13.93 -7.23 1.70
C GLY A 171 -12.93 -8.03 2.51
N GLY A 172 -12.40 -9.12 1.94
CA GLY A 172 -11.46 -10.00 2.61
C GLY A 172 -10.00 -9.70 2.28
N ILE A 173 -9.27 -10.73 1.87
CA ILE A 173 -7.83 -10.61 1.64
C ILE A 173 -7.49 -9.62 0.51
N ALA A 174 -8.33 -9.44 -0.49
CA ALA A 174 -8.11 -8.44 -1.54
C ALA A 174 -8.12 -7.02 -0.96
N MET A 175 -9.02 -6.69 -0.04
CA MET A 175 -9.00 -5.40 0.65
C MET A 175 -7.82 -5.27 1.60
N ASP A 176 -7.42 -6.34 2.29
CA ASP A 176 -6.30 -6.30 3.24
C ASP A 176 -4.93 -6.24 2.53
N HIS A 177 -4.69 -7.09 1.53
CA HIS A 177 -3.38 -7.20 0.86
C HIS A 177 -3.34 -6.68 -0.58
N GLY A 178 -4.49 -6.49 -1.24
CA GLY A 178 -4.55 -6.08 -2.64
C GLY A 178 -3.91 -4.73 -2.90
N SER A 179 -4.09 -3.74 -2.00
CA SER A 179 -3.41 -2.44 -2.13
C SER A 179 -1.89 -2.62 -2.24
N HIS A 180 -1.28 -3.40 -1.32
CA HIS A 180 0.16 -3.67 -1.34
C HIS A 180 0.63 -4.33 -2.64
N THR A 181 -0.14 -5.31 -3.11
CA THR A 181 0.15 -6.07 -4.32
C THR A 181 0.06 -5.19 -5.57
N PHE A 182 -0.98 -4.36 -5.67
CA PHE A 182 -1.25 -3.62 -6.89
C PHE A 182 -0.32 -2.43 -7.09
N TYR A 183 -0.01 -1.65 -6.04
CA TYR A 183 0.95 -0.57 -6.22
C TYR A 183 2.38 -1.08 -6.53
N LEU A 184 2.77 -2.26 -6.03
CA LEU A 184 4.02 -2.89 -6.45
C LEU A 184 3.97 -3.35 -7.91
N ALA A 185 2.84 -3.90 -8.37
CA ALA A 185 2.66 -4.24 -9.77
C ALA A 185 2.76 -3.00 -10.68
N PHE A 186 2.16 -1.86 -10.28
CA PHE A 186 2.26 -0.61 -11.03
C PHE A 186 3.72 -0.14 -11.13
N GLU A 187 4.43 -0.14 -10.01
CA GLU A 187 5.83 0.27 -9.95
C GLU A 187 6.72 -0.61 -10.83
N TRP A 188 6.56 -1.94 -10.75
CA TRP A 188 7.43 -2.87 -11.48
C TRP A 188 7.10 -2.99 -12.97
N MET A 189 5.85 -2.77 -13.35
CA MET A 189 5.42 -2.72 -14.75
C MET A 189 5.52 -1.30 -15.37
N GLY A 190 5.86 -0.29 -14.58
CA GLY A 190 6.02 1.10 -15.02
C GLY A 190 4.76 1.75 -15.58
N SER A 191 3.59 1.18 -15.34
CA SER A 191 2.32 1.64 -15.91
C SER A 191 1.12 1.13 -15.11
N TYR A 192 -0.09 1.53 -15.51
CA TYR A 192 -1.33 0.99 -14.96
C TYR A 192 -1.91 -0.09 -15.87
N PRO A 193 -2.61 -1.10 -15.29
CA PRO A 193 -3.24 -2.14 -16.09
C PRO A 193 -4.47 -1.62 -16.85
N THR A 194 -4.76 -2.24 -17.99
CA THR A 194 -5.92 -1.91 -18.85
C THR A 194 -7.13 -2.83 -18.62
N SER A 195 -6.92 -4.00 -18.01
CA SER A 195 -8.00 -4.91 -17.64
C SER A 195 -7.59 -5.87 -16.52
N ILE A 196 -8.61 -6.43 -15.85
CA ILE A 196 -8.47 -7.44 -14.81
C ILE A 196 -9.40 -8.63 -15.09
N THR A 197 -8.91 -9.84 -14.77
CA THR A 197 -9.70 -11.07 -14.61
C THR A 197 -9.39 -11.63 -13.23
N ALA A 198 -10.41 -11.97 -12.44
CA ALA A 198 -10.19 -12.40 -11.06
C ALA A 198 -11.10 -13.56 -10.64
N HIS A 199 -10.64 -14.30 -9.63
CA HIS A 199 -11.35 -15.35 -8.92
C HIS A 199 -11.27 -15.08 -7.43
N THR A 200 -12.33 -15.45 -6.70
CA THR A 200 -12.37 -15.41 -5.23
C THR A 200 -12.86 -16.74 -4.69
N ALA A 201 -12.37 -17.11 -3.50
CA ALA A 201 -12.93 -18.24 -2.77
C ALA A 201 -13.20 -17.85 -1.31
N MET A 202 -14.25 -18.42 -0.75
CA MET A 202 -14.68 -18.23 0.64
C MET A 202 -14.96 -19.59 1.26
N SER A 203 -14.58 -19.79 2.52
CA SER A 203 -15.07 -20.93 3.29
C SER A 203 -16.55 -20.75 3.64
N GLY A 204 -17.26 -21.87 3.83
CA GLY A 204 -18.69 -21.83 4.10
C GLY A 204 -19.06 -20.96 5.29
N GLY A 205 -19.95 -20.00 5.07
CA GLY A 205 -20.42 -19.06 6.08
C GLY A 205 -19.55 -17.82 6.32
N ALA A 206 -18.45 -17.64 5.59
CA ALA A 206 -17.64 -16.43 5.64
C ALA A 206 -18.36 -15.26 4.94
N ASP A 207 -18.19 -14.05 5.48
CA ASP A 207 -18.73 -12.80 4.90
C ASP A 207 -17.76 -12.16 3.89
N THR A 208 -16.50 -12.59 3.91
CA THR A 208 -15.43 -12.06 3.07
C THR A 208 -14.60 -13.20 2.45
N GLU A 209 -14.00 -12.94 1.29
CA GLU A 209 -13.12 -13.91 0.63
C GLU A 209 -11.81 -14.11 1.41
N GLU A 210 -11.34 -15.36 1.42
CA GLU A 210 -10.07 -15.78 2.01
C GLU A 210 -8.98 -15.98 0.95
N GLU A 211 -9.41 -16.17 -0.30
CA GLU A 211 -8.56 -16.32 -1.47
C GLU A 211 -8.96 -15.28 -2.53
N PHE A 212 -7.96 -14.67 -3.12
CA PHE A 212 -8.12 -13.79 -4.28
C PHE A 212 -6.98 -14.03 -5.26
N SER A 213 -7.31 -14.37 -6.49
CA SER A 213 -6.34 -14.47 -7.58
C SER A 213 -6.78 -13.65 -8.78
N CYS A 214 -5.83 -13.01 -9.46
CA CYS A 214 -6.16 -12.22 -10.64
C CYS A 214 -5.03 -12.21 -11.67
N THR A 215 -5.41 -11.89 -12.90
CA THR A 215 -4.53 -11.52 -13.99
C THR A 215 -4.81 -10.07 -14.39
N LEU A 216 -3.77 -9.25 -14.40
CA LEU A 216 -3.77 -7.85 -14.81
C LEU A 216 -3.09 -7.73 -16.17
N ARG A 217 -3.73 -7.06 -17.13
CA ARG A 217 -3.12 -6.77 -18.42
C ARG A 217 -2.56 -5.35 -18.42
N PHE A 218 -1.28 -5.24 -18.68
CA PHE A 218 -0.57 -3.98 -18.87
C PHE A 218 -0.26 -3.71 -20.35
N PRO A 219 0.04 -2.48 -20.75
CA PRO A 219 0.51 -2.20 -22.11
C PRO A 219 1.77 -2.98 -22.49
N SER A 220 2.69 -3.19 -21.52
CA SER A 220 3.96 -3.90 -21.70
C SER A 220 3.86 -5.42 -21.48
N GLY A 221 2.76 -5.94 -20.90
CA GLY A 221 2.70 -7.38 -20.59
C GLY A 221 1.62 -7.74 -19.58
N LEU A 222 1.92 -8.69 -18.72
CA LEU A 222 0.98 -9.26 -17.75
C LEU A 222 1.55 -9.24 -16.32
N ALA A 223 0.67 -9.03 -15.34
CA ALA A 223 0.96 -9.39 -13.96
C ALA A 223 -0.12 -10.35 -13.43
N THR A 224 0.30 -11.30 -12.60
CA THR A 224 -0.61 -12.19 -11.88
C THR A 224 -0.44 -12.00 -10.38
N ALA A 225 -1.54 -12.06 -9.64
CA ALA A 225 -1.52 -12.00 -8.19
C ALA A 225 -2.28 -13.17 -7.59
N HIS A 226 -1.77 -13.69 -6.47
CA HIS A 226 -2.46 -14.69 -5.65
C HIS A 226 -2.29 -14.34 -4.18
N LEU A 227 -3.39 -14.06 -3.52
CA LEU A 227 -3.49 -13.66 -2.13
C LEU A 227 -4.28 -14.73 -1.36
N SER A 228 -3.78 -15.19 -0.23
CA SER A 228 -4.41 -16.23 0.57
C SER A 228 -4.29 -15.97 2.06
N TRP A 229 -5.39 -16.16 2.81
CA TRP A 229 -5.41 -16.26 4.27
C TRP A 229 -5.45 -17.71 4.78
N THR A 230 -5.50 -18.70 3.87
CA THR A 230 -5.65 -20.12 4.21
C THR A 230 -4.44 -20.95 3.79
N ALA A 231 -3.36 -20.30 3.39
CA ALA A 231 -2.12 -21.00 3.02
C ALA A 231 -1.49 -21.69 4.24
N GLY A 232 -0.83 -22.82 4.01
CA GLY A 232 -0.18 -23.60 5.08
C GLY A 232 1.07 -22.92 5.67
N VAL A 233 1.53 -21.79 5.08
CA VAL A 233 2.72 -21.06 5.51
C VAL A 233 2.55 -19.57 5.26
N ARG A 234 3.15 -18.74 6.12
CA ARG A 234 3.32 -17.32 5.85
C ARG A 234 4.50 -17.13 4.91
N LYS A 235 4.27 -16.58 3.71
CA LYS A 235 5.28 -16.43 2.67
C LYS A 235 4.94 -15.28 1.72
N VAL A 236 5.96 -14.63 1.22
CA VAL A 236 5.87 -13.69 0.10
C VAL A 236 6.79 -14.17 -1.01
N LEU A 237 6.24 -14.32 -2.22
CA LEU A 237 6.97 -14.78 -3.40
C LEU A 237 6.65 -13.85 -4.57
N TYR A 238 7.68 -13.20 -5.11
CA TYR A 238 7.54 -12.35 -6.29
C TYR A 238 8.52 -12.80 -7.38
N THR A 239 8.08 -12.73 -8.63
CA THR A 239 8.98 -12.87 -9.78
C THR A 239 8.75 -11.73 -10.76
N ILE A 240 9.82 -11.20 -11.32
CA ILE A 240 9.79 -10.14 -12.32
C ILE A 240 10.66 -10.60 -13.48
N HIS A 241 10.08 -10.77 -14.66
CA HIS A 241 10.78 -11.15 -15.87
C HIS A 241 10.88 -9.96 -16.81
N GLY A 242 12.09 -9.59 -17.16
CA GLY A 242 12.39 -8.67 -18.24
C GLY A 242 12.93 -9.41 -19.47
N ASP A 243 13.21 -8.67 -20.54
CA ASP A 243 13.70 -9.23 -21.80
C ASP A 243 15.14 -9.72 -21.74
N ARG A 244 15.90 -9.41 -20.68
CA ARG A 244 17.32 -9.79 -20.50
C ARG A 244 17.61 -10.53 -19.19
N GLY A 245 16.61 -10.73 -18.35
CA GLY A 245 16.81 -11.39 -17.08
C GLY A 245 15.55 -11.50 -16.25
N ALA A 246 15.71 -11.97 -15.01
CA ALA A 246 14.63 -12.09 -14.06
C ALA A 246 15.08 -11.80 -12.63
N ILE A 247 14.15 -11.37 -11.79
CA ILE A 247 14.30 -11.24 -10.35
C ILE A 247 13.32 -12.19 -9.70
N ARG A 248 13.78 -12.97 -8.73
CA ARG A 248 12.95 -13.74 -7.81
C ARG A 248 13.14 -13.19 -6.41
N VAL A 249 12.06 -12.93 -5.73
CA VAL A 249 12.02 -12.52 -4.32
C VAL A 249 11.33 -13.61 -3.52
N GLU A 250 11.95 -14.03 -2.44
CA GLU A 250 11.38 -14.92 -1.45
C GLU A 250 11.59 -14.32 -0.05
N ASP A 251 10.54 -13.70 0.51
CA ASP A 251 10.60 -12.88 1.72
C ASP A 251 11.70 -11.79 1.60
N ASP A 252 12.83 -11.91 2.32
CA ASP A 252 13.93 -10.94 2.31
C ASP A 252 15.10 -11.33 1.40
N HIS A 253 14.98 -12.45 0.70
CA HIS A 253 15.98 -12.97 -0.23
C HIS A 253 15.67 -12.61 -1.68
N ILE A 254 16.66 -12.14 -2.43
CA ILE A 254 16.56 -11.81 -3.85
C ILE A 254 17.55 -12.66 -4.64
N GLU A 255 17.05 -13.35 -5.66
CA GLU A 255 17.87 -13.98 -6.70
C GLU A 255 17.69 -13.20 -8.01
N ILE A 256 18.80 -12.88 -8.67
CA ILE A 256 18.83 -12.20 -9.96
C ILE A 256 19.45 -13.13 -10.98
N ALA A 257 18.75 -13.36 -12.08
CA ALA A 257 19.28 -14.07 -13.25
C ALA A 257 19.50 -13.07 -14.38
N ARG A 258 20.74 -12.96 -14.89
CA ARG A 258 21.09 -12.09 -16.02
C ARG A 258 21.53 -12.91 -17.21
N GLN A 259 21.06 -12.57 -18.40
CA GLN A 259 21.50 -13.20 -19.63
C GLN A 259 22.96 -12.80 -19.95
N ARG A 260 23.81 -13.79 -20.19
CA ARG A 260 25.19 -13.53 -20.68
C ARG A 260 25.16 -13.04 -22.12
N THR A 261 25.86 -11.94 -22.38
CA THR A 261 25.91 -11.28 -23.71
C THR A 261 26.84 -11.97 -24.71
N ASN A 262 27.48 -13.10 -24.39
CA ASN A 262 28.35 -13.82 -25.31
C ASN A 262 27.56 -14.75 -26.26
N ALA A 263 26.71 -14.16 -27.06
CA ALA A 263 25.86 -14.86 -27.98
C ALA A 263 26.49 -15.15 -29.35
N LEU A 264 27.54 -15.99 -29.39
CA LEU A 264 27.92 -16.67 -30.63
C LEU A 264 27.12 -17.97 -30.87
N ARG A 265 26.27 -18.37 -29.92
CA ARG A 265 25.40 -19.55 -30.03
C ARG A 265 23.99 -19.24 -29.50
N SER A 266 23.07 -18.94 -30.40
CA SER A 266 21.68 -18.56 -30.10
C SER A 266 20.77 -19.66 -29.54
N TYR A 267 21.30 -20.84 -29.19
CA TYR A 267 20.51 -21.98 -28.71
C TYR A 267 20.73 -22.37 -27.26
N CYS A 268 21.71 -21.76 -26.57
CA CYS A 268 21.98 -21.98 -25.16
C CYS A 268 22.16 -20.62 -24.51
N ALA A 269 21.08 -20.01 -24.00
CA ALA A 269 21.22 -18.87 -23.13
C ALA A 269 21.94 -19.31 -21.85
N GLU A 270 23.08 -18.73 -21.58
CA GLU A 270 23.76 -18.86 -20.30
C GLU A 270 23.31 -17.71 -19.39
N TRP A 271 23.13 -18.03 -18.12
CA TRP A 271 22.65 -17.09 -17.11
C TRP A 271 23.68 -16.94 -16.01
N ASP A 272 23.94 -15.73 -15.58
CA ASP A 272 24.64 -15.41 -14.34
C ASP A 272 23.64 -15.20 -13.23
N PHE A 273 23.84 -15.87 -12.10
CA PHE A 273 22.99 -15.77 -10.92
C PHE A 273 23.70 -15.00 -9.81
N GLU A 274 22.99 -14.08 -9.20
CA GLU A 274 23.42 -13.34 -8.03
C GLU A 274 22.35 -13.44 -6.94
N ASN A 275 22.77 -13.63 -5.69
CA ASN A 275 21.89 -13.67 -4.53
C ASN A 275 22.18 -12.47 -3.63
N ILE A 276 21.13 -11.80 -3.18
CA ILE A 276 21.18 -10.66 -2.28
C ILE A 276 20.31 -10.96 -1.06
N GLU A 277 20.90 -10.93 0.12
CA GLU A 277 20.17 -10.92 1.39
C GLU A 277 19.90 -9.48 1.80
N THR A 278 18.64 -9.18 2.10
CA THR A 278 18.26 -7.90 2.68
C THR A 278 18.09 -8.04 4.19
N PRO A 279 18.16 -6.94 4.97
CA PRO A 279 17.85 -7.03 6.40
C PRO A 279 16.49 -7.67 6.61
N SER A 280 16.43 -8.67 7.51
CA SER A 280 15.19 -9.42 7.80
C SER A 280 14.18 -8.53 8.50
N ASP A 281 13.24 -8.00 7.72
CA ASP A 281 12.24 -7.04 8.15
C ASP A 281 10.81 -7.49 7.78
N TRP A 282 10.71 -8.46 6.83
CA TRP A 282 9.42 -8.88 6.29
C TRP A 282 8.56 -9.65 7.32
N MET A 283 9.22 -10.32 8.24
CA MET A 283 8.58 -11.08 9.33
C MET A 283 8.35 -10.23 10.59
N ASP A 284 8.98 -9.04 10.70
CA ASP A 284 8.72 -8.08 11.75
C ASP A 284 7.40 -7.35 11.47
N SER A 285 6.38 -7.63 12.29
CA SER A 285 5.07 -7.02 12.14
C SER A 285 5.05 -5.52 12.47
N SER A 286 6.06 -5.02 13.16
CA SER A 286 6.13 -3.61 13.56
C SER A 286 6.43 -2.68 12.39
N HIS A 287 7.29 -3.13 11.44
CA HIS A 287 7.73 -2.38 10.26
C HIS A 287 8.13 -0.93 10.55
N VAL A 288 8.73 -0.66 11.72
CA VAL A 288 9.02 0.71 12.20
C VAL A 288 9.88 1.47 11.20
N GLY A 289 10.93 0.83 10.64
CA GLY A 289 11.80 1.44 9.64
C GLY A 289 11.07 1.80 8.34
N TRP A 290 10.13 0.97 7.91
CA TRP A 290 9.34 1.22 6.70
C TRP A 290 8.41 2.42 6.91
N PHE A 291 7.76 2.47 8.09
CA PHE A 291 6.89 3.59 8.43
C PHE A 291 7.67 4.89 8.56
N ASN A 292 8.84 4.90 9.19
CA ASN A 292 9.69 6.08 9.28
C ASN A 292 10.06 6.61 7.89
N SER A 293 10.44 5.74 6.97
CA SER A 293 10.74 6.11 5.58
C SER A 293 9.51 6.62 4.81
N LEU A 294 8.32 6.06 5.07
CA LEU A 294 7.06 6.55 4.53
C LEU A 294 6.72 7.93 5.10
N PHE A 295 6.88 8.12 6.40
CA PHE A 295 6.61 9.38 7.07
C PHE A 295 7.51 10.51 6.55
N ASP A 296 8.76 10.23 6.20
CA ASP A 296 9.64 11.20 5.55
C ASP A 296 9.07 11.66 4.19
N GLN A 297 8.48 10.75 3.39
CA GLN A 297 7.81 11.12 2.15
C GLN A 297 6.55 11.94 2.38
N PHE A 298 5.77 11.62 3.41
CA PHE A 298 4.62 12.44 3.82
C PHE A 298 5.04 13.85 4.21
N LYS A 299 6.11 14.02 4.98
CA LYS A 299 6.67 15.35 5.31
C LYS A 299 7.05 16.14 4.05
N ILE A 300 7.76 15.49 3.11
CA ILE A 300 8.12 16.10 1.83
C ILE A 300 6.87 16.53 1.05
N ALA A 301 5.82 15.70 1.03
CA ALA A 301 4.56 16.05 0.36
C ALA A 301 3.89 17.28 1.01
N MET A 302 3.91 17.39 2.35
CA MET A 302 3.40 18.57 3.05
C MET A 302 4.20 19.84 2.71
N GLU A 303 5.53 19.75 2.73
CA GLU A 303 6.43 20.88 2.40
C GLU A 303 6.25 21.38 0.95
N ARG A 304 5.97 20.43 0.02
CA ARG A 304 5.74 20.74 -1.41
C ARG A 304 4.31 21.12 -1.74
N ASN A 305 3.38 21.04 -0.78
CA ASN A 305 1.95 21.21 -1.01
C ASN A 305 1.42 20.25 -2.08
N ASP A 306 1.90 19.02 -2.08
CA ASP A 306 1.44 17.95 -2.96
C ASP A 306 0.16 17.33 -2.40
N PHE A 307 -0.96 18.04 -2.61
CA PHE A 307 -2.24 17.72 -1.96
C PHE A 307 -2.78 16.34 -2.33
N VAL A 308 -2.59 15.94 -3.58
CA VAL A 308 -2.96 14.64 -4.14
C VAL A 308 -1.81 14.16 -5.05
N GLY A 309 -0.79 13.60 -4.43
CA GLY A 309 0.37 13.05 -5.12
C GLY A 309 0.11 11.70 -5.76
N ILE A 310 1.16 11.15 -6.37
CA ILE A 310 1.11 9.86 -7.05
C ILE A 310 0.62 8.72 -6.13
N GLU A 311 1.01 8.75 -4.85
CA GLU A 311 0.62 7.74 -3.86
C GLU A 311 -0.90 7.72 -3.64
N ALA A 312 -1.54 8.89 -3.56
CA ALA A 312 -2.98 9.02 -3.39
C ALA A 312 -3.76 8.55 -4.64
N LEU A 313 -3.24 8.85 -5.83
CA LEU A 313 -3.79 8.35 -7.10
C LEU A 313 -3.65 6.84 -7.23
N GLU A 314 -2.51 6.27 -6.85
CA GLU A 314 -2.31 4.83 -6.83
C GLU A 314 -3.21 4.13 -5.83
N ALA A 315 -3.43 4.73 -4.64
CA ALA A 315 -4.37 4.19 -3.65
C ALA A 315 -5.80 4.10 -4.22
N PHE A 316 -6.24 5.12 -4.95
CA PHE A 316 -7.50 5.08 -5.67
C PHE A 316 -7.52 3.96 -6.73
N ARG A 317 -6.45 3.83 -7.54
CA ARG A 317 -6.37 2.77 -8.56
C ARG A 317 -6.30 1.37 -7.96
N CYS A 318 -5.68 1.19 -6.81
CA CYS A 318 -5.72 -0.06 -6.07
C CYS A 318 -7.16 -0.44 -5.69
N LEU A 319 -7.94 0.51 -5.15
CA LEU A 319 -9.36 0.30 -4.85
C LEU A 319 -10.17 -0.02 -6.11
N GLN A 320 -9.94 0.71 -7.21
CA GLN A 320 -10.60 0.43 -8.49
C GLN A 320 -10.33 -1.01 -8.95
N LEU A 321 -9.08 -1.48 -8.85
CA LEU A 321 -8.72 -2.85 -9.20
C LEU A 321 -9.40 -3.88 -8.29
N ILE A 322 -9.43 -3.65 -6.98
CA ILE A 322 -10.09 -4.55 -6.04
C ILE A 322 -11.58 -4.65 -6.37
N GLN A 323 -12.27 -3.52 -6.58
CA GLN A 323 -13.69 -3.51 -6.93
C GLN A 323 -13.95 -4.19 -8.28
N MET A 324 -13.15 -3.90 -9.30
CA MET A 324 -13.29 -4.54 -10.62
C MET A 324 -12.91 -6.02 -10.57
N GLY A 325 -12.01 -6.41 -9.68
CA GLY A 325 -11.72 -7.82 -9.39
C GLY A 325 -12.93 -8.55 -8.80
N TYR A 326 -13.64 -7.93 -7.86
CA TYR A 326 -14.90 -8.49 -7.35
C TYR A 326 -15.98 -8.58 -8.42
N VAL A 327 -16.11 -7.55 -9.28
CA VAL A 327 -17.03 -7.60 -10.43
C VAL A 327 -16.67 -8.78 -11.35
N SER A 328 -15.39 -8.94 -11.71
CA SER A 328 -14.93 -10.05 -12.52
C SER A 328 -15.26 -11.40 -11.89
N ALA A 329 -14.94 -11.59 -10.61
CA ALA A 329 -15.17 -12.84 -9.89
C ALA A 329 -16.67 -13.20 -9.80
N ASN A 330 -17.53 -12.20 -9.58
CA ASN A 330 -18.99 -12.38 -9.52
C ASN A 330 -19.62 -12.65 -10.88
N GLU A 331 -18.95 -12.35 -11.99
CA GLU A 331 -19.40 -12.54 -13.36
C GLU A 331 -18.61 -13.68 -14.06
N ASP A 332 -18.42 -14.78 -13.37
CA ASP A 332 -17.74 -15.97 -13.87
C ASP A 332 -16.33 -15.68 -14.43
N SER A 333 -15.60 -14.85 -13.69
CA SER A 333 -14.23 -14.42 -14.04
C SER A 333 -14.13 -13.73 -15.41
N ARG A 334 -15.18 -13.03 -15.79
CA ARG A 334 -15.17 -12.22 -17.01
C ARG A 334 -14.10 -11.14 -16.94
N ARG A 335 -13.39 -10.94 -18.06
CA ARG A 335 -12.44 -9.84 -18.17
C ARG A 335 -13.17 -8.49 -18.05
N VAL A 336 -12.76 -7.66 -17.12
CA VAL A 336 -13.24 -6.30 -16.89
C VAL A 336 -12.20 -5.30 -17.41
N THR A 337 -12.61 -4.44 -18.35
CA THR A 337 -11.77 -3.34 -18.85
C THR A 337 -11.75 -2.21 -17.82
N LEU A 338 -10.58 -1.65 -17.58
CA LEU A 338 -10.38 -0.52 -16.70
C LEU A 338 -10.41 0.77 -17.53
N HIS A 339 -11.24 1.71 -17.11
CA HIS A 339 -11.31 3.03 -17.75
C HIS A 339 -10.59 4.06 -16.88
N GLU A 340 -9.98 5.06 -17.52
CA GLU A 340 -9.45 6.21 -16.82
C GLU A 340 -10.60 6.88 -16.04
N PRO A 341 -10.45 7.06 -14.72
CA PRO A 341 -11.49 7.71 -13.94
C PRO A 341 -11.63 9.17 -14.39
N SER A 342 -12.86 9.62 -14.66
CA SER A 342 -13.15 11.03 -14.92
C SER A 342 -12.69 11.98 -13.78
N THR A 343 -12.54 11.43 -12.59
CA THR A 343 -11.97 12.12 -11.43
C THR A 343 -10.53 12.60 -11.68
N PHE A 344 -9.78 11.95 -12.58
CA PHE A 344 -8.39 12.28 -12.88
C PHE A 344 -8.21 13.27 -14.05
N ALA A 345 -9.26 13.61 -14.79
CA ALA A 345 -9.18 14.63 -15.83
C ALA A 345 -8.66 16.00 -15.32
N ASN A 346 -8.74 16.24 -14.02
CA ASN A 346 -8.21 17.44 -13.35
C ASN A 346 -6.80 17.25 -12.76
N PHE A 347 -6.21 16.07 -12.90
CA PHE A 347 -4.86 15.72 -12.42
C PHE A 347 -3.92 15.38 -13.59
N ASP A 348 -4.23 15.87 -14.80
CA ASP A 348 -3.41 15.69 -16.00
C ASP A 348 -1.97 16.15 -15.77
N GLY A 349 -1.03 15.22 -15.94
CA GLY A 349 0.42 15.44 -15.74
C GLY A 349 1.06 14.53 -14.68
N LEU A 350 0.27 13.83 -13.85
CA LEU A 350 0.76 12.85 -12.85
C LEU A 350 0.80 11.42 -13.39
N ALA A 351 1.06 11.22 -14.69
CA ALA A 351 1.40 9.89 -15.19
C ALA A 351 2.64 9.37 -14.44
N PRO A 352 2.65 8.12 -13.96
CA PRO A 352 3.78 7.61 -13.21
C PRO A 352 5.03 7.65 -14.09
N ARG A 353 5.99 8.49 -13.72
CA ARG A 353 7.33 8.49 -14.31
C ARG A 353 8.20 7.51 -13.53
N TYR A 354 7.81 6.23 -13.48
CA TYR A 354 8.59 5.21 -12.77
C TYR A 354 9.99 5.01 -13.36
N PHE A 355 10.21 5.34 -14.63
CA PHE A 355 11.47 5.11 -15.35
C PHE A 355 11.95 6.30 -16.21
N ALA A 356 11.47 7.49 -16.00
CA ALA A 356 11.94 8.68 -16.73
C ALA A 356 13.33 9.18 -16.24
N GLY A 357 14.23 8.27 -15.91
CA GLY A 357 15.55 8.58 -15.31
C GLY A 357 16.76 7.93 -15.96
N ALA A 358 16.61 7.17 -17.06
CA ALA A 358 17.75 6.50 -17.68
C ALA A 358 18.28 7.18 -18.96
N SER A 359 17.75 8.35 -19.36
CA SER A 359 18.25 9.07 -20.54
C SER A 359 18.33 10.58 -20.30
N GLY A 360 19.18 11.00 -19.36
CA GLY A 360 19.34 12.43 -19.10
C GLY A 360 20.38 12.72 -18.04
N VAL A 361 21.59 12.20 -18.22
CA VAL A 361 22.79 12.83 -17.65
C VAL A 361 23.17 13.95 -18.62
N ALA A 362 22.95 15.17 -18.22
CA ALA A 362 23.67 16.32 -18.77
C ALA A 362 24.37 17.03 -17.59
N PRO A 363 25.49 17.70 -17.85
CA PRO A 363 26.74 17.70 -17.08
C PRO A 363 26.68 18.37 -15.74
#